data_aeff9c3876a2ce658ac75b0bba5ecee4
#
_entry.id   aeff9c3876a2ce658ac75b0bba5ecee4
#
_cell.length_a   1.000
_cell.length_b   1.000
_cell.length_c   1.000
_cell.angle_alpha   90.00
_cell.angle_beta   90.00
_cell.angle_gamma   90.00
#
_symmetry.space_group_name_H-M   'P 1'
#
loop_
_entity.id
_entity.type
_entity.pdbx_description
1 polymer ?
#
loop_
_entity_poly.entity_id
_entity_poly.type
_entity_poly.pdbx_seq_one_letter_code
_entity_poly.pdbx_strand_id
1 'polypeptide(L)'
;MKPAITKVFLVDDHAILREGLKMILSGQTGFEICGESGDAEKALDQIGKLNPDLVITDISMPGLSGIDLVKNLRKYYPNIRTIILSRHDNKEYVQKLLELGINGYVLKDDAGNDLLRAIEAVHKGETYLSPGITAHFLSGFVGSGKPGEENQDAKKAFSVLSDREREILKLVAEGNSNESIGKILRISPATVKVHRANIMKKLDLHKVADLVMYAIRAGLIES
;
A
#
# COMPACT_ATOMS: atom_id res chain seq x y z
N MET A 1 7.54 -9.07 -35.73
CA MET A 1 6.91 -9.71 -34.55
C MET A 1 5.90 -8.71 -33.98
N LYS A 2 4.65 -9.12 -33.71
CA LYS A 2 3.73 -8.26 -32.97
C LYS A 2 4.32 -8.08 -31.56
N PRO A 3 4.36 -6.84 -31.02
CA PRO A 3 4.80 -6.64 -29.63
C PRO A 3 3.92 -7.51 -28.71
N ALA A 4 4.55 -8.16 -27.75
CA ALA A 4 3.82 -8.95 -26.77
C ALA A 4 2.93 -7.99 -25.95
N ILE A 5 1.65 -8.32 -25.86
CA ILE A 5 0.68 -7.55 -25.07
C ILE A 5 0.91 -7.90 -23.60
N THR A 6 1.17 -6.89 -22.77
CA THR A 6 1.32 -7.05 -21.31
C THR A 6 -0.06 -7.14 -20.65
N LYS A 7 -0.35 -8.27 -20.03
CA LYS A 7 -1.58 -8.49 -19.28
C LYS A 7 -1.49 -7.85 -17.90
N VAL A 8 -2.40 -6.92 -17.63
CA VAL A 8 -2.47 -6.17 -16.37
C VAL A 8 -3.69 -6.60 -15.56
N PHE A 9 -3.49 -6.86 -14.28
CA PHE A 9 -4.58 -7.11 -13.33
C PHE A 9 -4.64 -5.98 -12.29
N LEU A 10 -5.84 -5.43 -12.04
CA LEU A 10 -6.04 -4.30 -11.13
C LEU A 10 -6.67 -4.76 -9.82
N VAL A 11 -6.12 -4.30 -8.70
CA VAL A 11 -6.65 -4.60 -7.35
C VAL A 11 -6.75 -3.30 -6.54
N ASP A 12 -7.96 -2.83 -6.31
CA ASP A 12 -8.24 -1.63 -5.50
C ASP A 12 -9.69 -1.70 -5.03
N ASP A 13 -10.00 -1.35 -3.80
CA ASP A 13 -11.38 -1.37 -3.29
C ASP A 13 -12.22 -0.18 -3.80
N HIS A 14 -11.57 0.87 -4.33
CA HIS A 14 -12.22 2.04 -4.90
C HIS A 14 -12.61 1.81 -6.37
N ALA A 15 -13.87 1.52 -6.65
CA ALA A 15 -14.38 1.25 -8.01
C ALA A 15 -14.08 2.40 -9.00
N ILE A 16 -14.25 3.66 -8.57
CA ILE A 16 -14.00 4.84 -9.42
C ILE A 16 -12.53 4.89 -9.85
N LEU A 17 -11.61 4.56 -8.95
CA LEU A 17 -10.19 4.56 -9.29
C LEU A 17 -9.88 3.45 -10.30
N ARG A 18 -10.43 2.24 -10.12
CA ARG A 18 -10.24 1.17 -11.10
C ARG A 18 -10.76 1.55 -12.48
N GLU A 19 -11.93 2.20 -12.56
CA GLU A 19 -12.44 2.71 -13.84
C GLU A 19 -11.51 3.75 -14.46
N GLY A 20 -10.99 4.69 -13.66
CA GLY A 20 -10.01 5.68 -14.11
C GLY A 20 -8.72 5.02 -14.65
N LEU A 21 -8.21 4.02 -13.96
CA LEU A 21 -7.02 3.26 -14.38
C LEU A 21 -7.28 2.50 -15.69
N LYS A 22 -8.47 1.90 -15.85
CA LYS A 22 -8.87 1.26 -17.10
C LYS A 22 -8.91 2.26 -18.26
N MET A 23 -9.45 3.45 -18.04
CA MET A 23 -9.48 4.50 -19.08
C MET A 23 -8.06 4.94 -19.48
N ILE A 24 -7.14 5.12 -18.53
CA ILE A 24 -5.75 5.47 -18.79
C ILE A 24 -5.07 4.38 -19.65
N LEU A 25 -5.28 3.11 -19.30
CA LEU A 25 -4.63 1.99 -19.97
C LEU A 25 -5.26 1.63 -21.32
N SER A 26 -6.57 1.79 -21.49
CA SER A 26 -7.28 1.48 -22.73
C SER A 26 -6.87 2.36 -23.92
N GLY A 27 -6.33 3.57 -23.64
CA GLY A 27 -5.80 4.47 -24.66
C GLY A 27 -4.39 4.12 -25.14
N GLN A 28 -3.76 3.07 -24.56
CA GLN A 28 -2.38 2.71 -24.85
C GLN A 28 -2.29 1.38 -25.60
N THR A 29 -1.41 1.33 -26.59
CA THR A 29 -1.08 0.08 -27.30
C THR A 29 -0.08 -0.75 -26.48
N GLY A 30 -0.24 -2.08 -26.47
CA GLY A 30 0.69 -2.97 -25.79
C GLY A 30 0.29 -3.41 -24.39
N PHE A 31 -0.86 -2.93 -23.88
CA PHE A 31 -1.41 -3.36 -22.59
C PHE A 31 -2.84 -3.88 -22.74
N GLU A 32 -3.19 -4.89 -21.95
CA GLU A 32 -4.53 -5.45 -21.85
C GLU A 32 -4.88 -5.66 -20.38
N ILE A 33 -6.03 -5.15 -19.95
CA ILE A 33 -6.55 -5.45 -18.63
C ILE A 33 -7.23 -6.82 -18.70
N CYS A 34 -6.60 -7.82 -18.14
CA CYS A 34 -7.10 -9.20 -18.12
C CYS A 34 -8.08 -9.47 -16.97
N GLY A 35 -8.14 -8.59 -15.97
CA GLY A 35 -9.07 -8.70 -14.85
C GLY A 35 -8.91 -7.60 -13.81
N GLU A 36 -9.87 -7.54 -12.90
CA GLU A 36 -9.86 -6.61 -11.78
C GLU A 36 -10.56 -7.19 -10.55
N SER A 37 -10.20 -6.69 -9.38
CA SER A 37 -10.88 -7.03 -8.12
C SER A 37 -10.84 -5.86 -7.13
N GLY A 38 -11.92 -5.70 -6.35
CA GLY A 38 -11.93 -4.82 -5.16
C GLY A 38 -11.54 -5.54 -3.86
N ASP A 39 -11.11 -6.79 -3.94
CA ASP A 39 -10.85 -7.66 -2.79
C ASP A 39 -9.61 -8.49 -3.09
N ALA A 40 -8.61 -8.44 -2.19
CA ALA A 40 -7.32 -9.08 -2.41
C ALA A 40 -7.37 -10.62 -2.35
N GLU A 41 -8.27 -11.22 -1.56
CA GLU A 41 -8.44 -12.68 -1.53
C GLU A 41 -8.98 -13.18 -2.87
N LYS A 42 -10.04 -12.52 -3.38
CA LYS A 42 -10.61 -12.84 -4.69
C LYS A 42 -9.63 -12.56 -5.83
N ALA A 43 -8.83 -11.48 -5.68
CA ALA A 43 -7.78 -11.17 -6.63
C ALA A 43 -6.79 -12.31 -6.77
N LEU A 44 -6.33 -12.90 -5.65
CA LEU A 44 -5.34 -13.98 -5.66
C LEU A 44 -5.84 -15.20 -6.45
N ASP A 45 -7.10 -15.58 -6.25
CA ASP A 45 -7.73 -16.69 -6.99
C ASP A 45 -7.85 -16.41 -8.49
N GLN A 46 -8.18 -15.18 -8.87
CA GLN A 46 -8.31 -14.76 -10.27
C GLN A 46 -6.94 -14.66 -10.95
N ILE A 47 -5.95 -14.08 -10.25
CA ILE A 47 -4.57 -13.96 -10.72
C ILE A 47 -4.00 -15.35 -11.06
N GLY A 48 -4.24 -16.35 -10.21
CA GLY A 48 -3.79 -17.71 -10.47
C GLY A 48 -4.38 -18.33 -11.75
N LYS A 49 -5.60 -17.94 -12.14
CA LYS A 49 -6.28 -18.43 -13.35
C LYS A 49 -5.88 -17.64 -14.60
N LEU A 50 -5.74 -16.33 -14.47
CA LEU A 50 -5.52 -15.41 -15.59
C LEU A 50 -4.04 -15.25 -15.94
N ASN A 51 -3.14 -15.54 -14.97
CA ASN A 51 -1.69 -15.44 -15.09
C ASN A 51 -1.25 -14.12 -15.73
N PRO A 52 -1.51 -12.97 -15.09
CA PRO A 52 -1.12 -11.67 -15.61
C PRO A 52 0.40 -11.49 -15.58
N ASP A 53 0.92 -10.59 -16.41
CA ASP A 53 2.33 -10.20 -16.39
C ASP A 53 2.61 -9.15 -15.29
N LEU A 54 1.59 -8.35 -14.97
CA LEU A 54 1.67 -7.24 -14.03
C LEU A 54 0.41 -7.16 -13.16
N VAL A 55 0.60 -7.00 -11.86
CA VAL A 55 -0.46 -6.66 -10.91
C VAL A 55 -0.24 -5.25 -10.41
N ILE A 56 -1.27 -4.40 -10.51
CA ILE A 56 -1.31 -3.08 -9.90
C ILE A 56 -2.26 -3.17 -8.72
N THR A 57 -1.76 -2.90 -7.51
CA THR A 57 -2.56 -3.08 -6.29
C THR A 57 -2.49 -1.89 -5.35
N ASP A 58 -3.63 -1.54 -4.74
CA ASP A 58 -3.64 -0.71 -3.54
C ASP A 58 -3.06 -1.48 -2.35
N ILE A 59 -2.54 -0.75 -1.39
CA ILE A 59 -2.08 -1.30 -0.11
C ILE A 59 -3.24 -1.41 0.88
N SER A 60 -4.09 -0.37 0.92
CA SER A 60 -5.07 -0.15 1.97
C SER A 60 -6.43 -0.69 1.57
N MET A 61 -6.59 -2.00 1.57
CA MET A 61 -7.86 -2.66 1.27
C MET A 61 -8.42 -3.37 2.50
N PRO A 62 -9.75 -3.48 2.65
CA PRO A 62 -10.38 -4.28 3.68
C PRO A 62 -10.03 -5.77 3.56
N GLY A 63 -9.86 -6.45 4.68
CA GLY A 63 -9.54 -7.88 4.71
C GLY A 63 -8.06 -8.16 4.51
N LEU A 64 -7.70 -8.85 3.43
CA LEU A 64 -6.32 -9.08 3.06
C LEU A 64 -5.71 -7.78 2.52
N SER A 65 -4.63 -7.30 3.15
CA SER A 65 -3.97 -6.08 2.71
C SER A 65 -3.21 -6.28 1.39
N GLY A 66 -2.97 -5.17 0.65
CA GLY A 66 -2.13 -5.24 -0.55
C GLY A 66 -0.71 -5.73 -0.27
N ILE A 67 -0.19 -5.52 0.95
CA ILE A 67 1.11 -6.09 1.37
C ILE A 67 1.04 -7.60 1.43
N ASP A 68 -0.02 -8.16 2.01
CA ASP A 68 -0.16 -9.60 2.11
C ASP A 68 -0.43 -10.22 0.73
N LEU A 69 -1.14 -9.50 -0.15
CA LEU A 69 -1.26 -9.88 -1.56
C LEU A 69 0.13 -9.95 -2.21
N VAL A 70 0.99 -8.93 -2.05
CA VAL A 70 2.36 -8.92 -2.57
C VAL A 70 3.17 -10.10 -2.04
N LYS A 71 3.11 -10.38 -0.72
CA LYS A 71 3.80 -11.55 -0.13
C LYS A 71 3.35 -12.85 -0.79
N ASN A 72 2.04 -13.03 -1.00
CA ASN A 72 1.50 -14.21 -1.66
C ASN A 72 1.93 -14.28 -3.13
N LEU A 73 1.91 -13.17 -3.86
CA LEU A 73 2.40 -13.10 -5.24
C LEU A 73 3.87 -13.51 -5.32
N ARG A 74 4.73 -12.99 -4.44
CA ARG A 74 6.16 -13.36 -4.41
C ARG A 74 6.36 -14.85 -4.10
N LYS A 75 5.55 -15.41 -3.22
CA LYS A 75 5.65 -16.81 -2.82
C LYS A 75 5.18 -17.77 -3.90
N TYR A 76 4.04 -17.48 -4.52
CA TYR A 76 3.37 -18.44 -5.43
C TYR A 76 3.52 -18.09 -6.92
N TYR A 77 3.74 -16.80 -7.24
CA TYR A 77 3.81 -16.28 -8.61
C TYR A 77 5.01 -15.31 -8.77
N PRO A 78 6.25 -15.75 -8.55
CA PRO A 78 7.43 -14.88 -8.48
C PRO A 78 7.73 -14.11 -9.77
N ASN A 79 7.21 -14.56 -10.89
CA ASN A 79 7.41 -13.92 -12.20
C ASN A 79 6.44 -12.75 -12.44
N ILE A 80 5.35 -12.65 -11.67
CA ILE A 80 4.40 -11.56 -11.81
C ILE A 80 5.03 -10.29 -11.24
N ARG A 81 5.11 -9.24 -12.05
CA ARG A 81 5.55 -7.93 -11.61
C ARG A 81 4.46 -7.23 -10.80
N THR A 82 4.85 -6.38 -9.88
CA THR A 82 3.89 -5.71 -8.99
C THR A 82 4.20 -4.22 -8.88
N ILE A 83 3.20 -3.40 -9.17
CA ILE A 83 3.20 -1.96 -8.90
C ILE A 83 2.21 -1.69 -7.76
N ILE A 84 2.66 -0.94 -6.78
CA ILE A 84 1.83 -0.46 -5.69
C ILE A 84 1.26 0.91 -6.06
N LEU A 85 -0.04 1.09 -5.85
CA LEU A 85 -0.70 2.41 -5.79
C LEU A 85 -1.03 2.71 -4.34
N SER A 86 -0.59 3.85 -3.83
CA SER A 86 -0.83 4.21 -2.44
C SER A 86 -0.95 5.72 -2.25
N ARG A 87 -1.67 6.16 -1.22
CA ARG A 87 -1.64 7.54 -0.73
C ARG A 87 -0.49 7.79 0.24
N HIS A 88 0.23 6.74 0.66
CA HIS A 88 1.28 6.84 1.65
C HIS A 88 2.63 7.10 0.98
N ASP A 89 3.34 8.11 1.44
CA ASP A 89 4.68 8.48 1.00
C ASP A 89 5.77 8.10 2.03
N ASN A 90 5.41 7.41 3.11
CA ASN A 90 6.31 7.05 4.20
C ASN A 90 7.46 6.17 3.71
N LYS A 91 8.69 6.67 3.89
CA LYS A 91 9.94 6.03 3.44
C LYS A 91 10.11 4.58 3.94
N GLU A 92 9.83 4.32 5.21
CA GLU A 92 10.01 2.98 5.81
C GLU A 92 9.04 1.96 5.22
N TYR A 93 7.84 2.42 4.89
CA TYR A 93 6.81 1.61 4.27
C TYR A 93 7.19 1.22 2.84
N VAL A 94 7.65 2.20 2.07
CA VAL A 94 8.15 2.00 0.71
C VAL A 94 9.37 1.09 0.71
N GLN A 95 10.32 1.31 1.64
CA GLN A 95 11.52 0.47 1.77
C GLN A 95 11.15 -0.99 2.03
N LYS A 96 10.25 -1.25 2.99
CA LYS A 96 9.78 -2.61 3.31
C LYS A 96 9.13 -3.30 2.09
N LEU A 97 8.38 -2.55 1.30
CA LEU A 97 7.77 -3.08 0.08
C LEU A 97 8.81 -3.37 -1.01
N LEU A 98 9.82 -2.52 -1.14
CA LEU A 98 10.96 -2.78 -2.03
C LEU A 98 11.74 -4.03 -1.61
N GLU A 99 11.96 -4.24 -0.31
CA GLU A 99 12.56 -5.46 0.24
C GLU A 99 11.72 -6.71 -0.05
N LEU A 100 10.39 -6.57 -0.11
CA LEU A 100 9.49 -7.64 -0.57
C LEU A 100 9.55 -7.87 -2.08
N GLY A 101 10.30 -7.05 -2.81
CA GLY A 101 10.55 -7.22 -4.23
C GLY A 101 9.47 -6.64 -5.15
N ILE A 102 8.72 -5.61 -4.73
CA ILE A 102 7.86 -4.88 -5.67
C ILE A 102 8.69 -4.26 -6.78
N ASN A 103 8.07 -4.04 -7.94
CA ASN A 103 8.74 -3.48 -9.11
C ASN A 103 8.41 -2.00 -9.30
N GLY A 104 7.35 -1.50 -8.66
CA GLY A 104 6.99 -0.09 -8.75
C GLY A 104 6.20 0.40 -7.54
N TYR A 105 6.33 1.70 -7.26
CA TYR A 105 5.55 2.41 -6.26
C TYR A 105 5.11 3.76 -6.82
N VAL A 106 3.80 3.97 -6.89
CA VAL A 106 3.19 5.19 -7.44
C VAL A 106 2.25 5.76 -6.41
N LEU A 107 2.34 7.06 -6.15
CA LEU A 107 1.35 7.77 -5.34
C LEU A 107 0.02 7.87 -6.10
N LYS A 108 -1.10 7.63 -5.41
CA LYS A 108 -2.44 7.70 -6.03
C LYS A 108 -2.74 9.08 -6.61
N ASP A 109 -2.22 10.14 -6.00
CA ASP A 109 -2.41 11.52 -6.45
C ASP A 109 -1.66 11.80 -7.77
N ASP A 110 -0.59 11.07 -8.03
CA ASP A 110 0.22 11.17 -9.26
C ASP A 110 -0.11 10.10 -10.30
N ALA A 111 -1.05 9.19 -10.01
CA ALA A 111 -1.33 8.02 -10.84
C ALA A 111 -1.64 8.38 -12.31
N GLY A 112 -2.34 9.50 -12.55
CA GLY A 112 -2.67 9.96 -13.91
C GLY A 112 -1.45 10.21 -14.78
N ASN A 113 -0.36 10.70 -14.21
CA ASN A 113 0.87 11.06 -14.92
C ASN A 113 1.95 9.97 -14.86
N ASP A 114 2.02 9.28 -13.72
CA ASP A 114 3.15 8.40 -13.38
C ASP A 114 2.88 6.93 -13.69
N LEU A 115 1.60 6.51 -13.75
CA LEU A 115 1.27 5.09 -13.92
C LEU A 115 1.83 4.50 -15.22
N LEU A 116 1.67 5.20 -16.34
CA LEU A 116 2.16 4.72 -17.63
C LEU A 116 3.69 4.60 -17.63
N ARG A 117 4.38 5.59 -17.06
CA ARG A 117 5.84 5.55 -16.89
C ARG A 117 6.29 4.38 -16.00
N ALA A 118 5.54 4.15 -14.91
CA ALA A 118 5.80 3.03 -14.02
C ALA A 118 5.64 1.69 -14.73
N ILE A 119 4.58 1.50 -15.51
CA ILE A 119 4.33 0.27 -16.26
C ILE A 119 5.43 0.05 -17.32
N GLU A 120 5.81 1.10 -18.05
CA GLU A 120 6.87 1.01 -19.06
C GLU A 120 8.23 0.66 -18.43
N ALA A 121 8.61 1.29 -17.33
CA ALA A 121 9.85 1.01 -16.60
C ALA A 121 9.85 -0.44 -16.08
N VAL A 122 8.77 -0.85 -15.43
CA VAL A 122 8.60 -2.20 -14.91
C VAL A 122 8.60 -3.24 -16.05
N HIS A 123 8.00 -2.93 -17.21
CA HIS A 123 8.05 -3.81 -18.39
C HIS A 123 9.48 -4.02 -18.90
N LYS A 124 10.34 -3.02 -18.80
CA LYS A 124 11.78 -3.11 -19.12
C LYS A 124 12.61 -3.82 -18.05
N GLY A 125 12.00 -4.20 -16.92
CA GLY A 125 12.69 -4.82 -15.78
C GLY A 125 13.32 -3.81 -14.81
N GLU A 126 13.00 -2.54 -14.94
CA GLU A 126 13.44 -1.48 -14.05
C GLU A 126 12.50 -1.34 -12.85
N THR A 127 12.99 -0.77 -11.75
CA THR A 127 12.16 -0.39 -10.60
C THR A 127 11.72 1.06 -10.74
N TYR A 128 10.44 1.34 -10.57
CA TYR A 128 9.89 2.69 -10.63
C TYR A 128 9.44 3.18 -9.26
N LEU A 129 9.85 4.39 -8.90
CA LEU A 129 9.33 5.13 -7.76
C LEU A 129 8.83 6.49 -8.26
N SER A 130 7.62 6.91 -7.86
CA SER A 130 7.14 8.25 -8.21
C SER A 130 8.09 9.33 -7.70
N PRO A 131 8.18 10.48 -8.40
CA PRO A 131 9.12 11.56 -8.07
C PRO A 131 9.04 12.02 -6.61
N GLY A 132 7.83 12.12 -6.04
CA GLY A 132 7.62 12.48 -4.63
C GLY A 132 8.30 11.49 -3.67
N ILE A 133 8.18 10.19 -3.94
CA ILE A 133 8.85 9.15 -3.16
C ILE A 133 10.36 9.24 -3.33
N THR A 134 10.84 9.40 -4.57
CA THR A 134 12.28 9.53 -4.85
C THR A 134 12.88 10.73 -4.14
N ALA A 135 12.21 11.88 -4.13
CA ALA A 135 12.63 13.08 -3.41
C ALA A 135 12.76 12.82 -1.90
N HIS A 136 11.81 12.11 -1.29
CA HIS A 136 11.87 11.72 0.12
C HIS A 136 13.03 10.78 0.43
N PHE A 137 13.39 9.86 -0.48
CA PHE A 137 14.57 9.02 -0.33
C PHE A 137 15.86 9.84 -0.43
N LEU A 138 15.96 10.75 -1.41
CA LEU A 138 17.14 11.57 -1.63
C LEU A 138 17.36 12.59 -0.50
N SER A 139 16.31 13.20 0.04
CA SER A 139 16.41 14.14 1.16
C SER A 139 17.02 13.50 2.41
N GLY A 140 16.82 12.20 2.60
CA GLY A 140 17.48 11.42 3.65
C GLY A 140 18.97 11.17 3.43
N PHE A 141 19.47 11.29 2.18
CA PHE A 141 20.89 11.16 1.83
C PHE A 141 21.62 12.50 1.78
N VAL A 142 20.94 13.57 1.39
CA VAL A 142 21.53 14.92 1.27
C VAL A 142 21.49 15.69 2.58
N GLY A 143 20.66 15.28 3.53
CA GLY A 143 20.43 15.96 4.83
C GLY A 143 21.27 15.39 5.97
N SER A 144 22.62 15.34 5.88
CA SER A 144 23.49 15.27 7.07
C SER A 144 23.65 16.65 7.73
N GLY A 145 22.60 17.45 7.74
CA GLY A 145 22.48 18.73 8.43
C GLY A 145 21.22 18.76 9.27
N LYS A 146 21.33 18.39 10.56
CA LYS A 146 20.38 18.52 11.67
C LYS A 146 18.89 18.29 11.31
N PRO A 147 18.34 17.07 11.50
CA PRO A 147 16.89 16.86 11.55
C PRO A 147 16.35 17.42 12.86
N GLY A 148 15.26 18.18 12.78
CA GLY A 148 14.48 18.53 13.96
C GLY A 148 14.03 17.26 14.71
N GLU A 149 14.18 17.29 16.03
CA GLU A 149 14.04 16.15 16.96
C GLU A 149 12.63 15.51 17.01
N GLU A 150 11.63 16.04 16.31
CA GLU A 150 10.23 15.60 16.48
C GLU A 150 9.80 14.34 15.73
N ASN A 151 10.61 13.83 14.79
CA ASN A 151 10.18 12.73 13.91
C ASN A 151 10.84 11.36 14.21
N GLN A 152 11.83 11.29 15.10
CA GLN A 152 12.54 10.05 15.39
C GLN A 152 11.75 9.09 16.29
N ASP A 153 10.95 9.61 17.23
CA ASP A 153 10.15 8.79 18.13
C ASP A 153 8.93 8.16 17.44
N ALA A 154 8.29 8.88 16.52
CA ALA A 154 7.19 8.34 15.72
C ALA A 154 7.67 7.22 14.77
N LYS A 155 8.87 7.34 14.21
CA LYS A 155 9.49 6.33 13.33
C LYS A 155 9.88 5.06 14.07
N LYS A 156 10.46 5.19 15.25
CA LYS A 156 10.86 4.04 16.10
C LYS A 156 9.65 3.25 16.59
N ALA A 157 8.58 3.94 16.94
CA ALA A 157 7.36 3.31 17.40
C ALA A 157 6.56 2.63 16.28
N PHE A 158 6.71 3.06 15.03
CA PHE A 158 6.07 2.38 13.88
C PHE A 158 6.67 0.99 13.63
N SER A 159 7.95 0.81 13.88
CA SER A 159 8.63 -0.49 13.73
C SER A 159 8.21 -1.52 14.80
N VAL A 160 7.63 -1.07 15.92
CA VAL A 160 7.20 -1.92 17.05
C VAL A 160 5.81 -2.52 16.84
N LEU A 161 4.98 -1.93 15.94
CA LEU A 161 3.64 -2.43 15.64
C LEU A 161 3.66 -3.48 14.53
N SER A 162 2.91 -4.58 14.73
CA SER A 162 2.62 -5.52 13.65
C SER A 162 1.76 -4.88 12.56
N ASP A 163 1.74 -5.47 11.36
CA ASP A 163 0.93 -4.96 10.25
C ASP A 163 -0.55 -4.86 10.64
N ARG A 164 -1.06 -5.85 11.41
CA ARG A 164 -2.43 -5.85 11.92
C ARG A 164 -2.71 -4.73 12.93
N GLU A 165 -1.75 -4.42 13.78
CA GLU A 165 -1.86 -3.32 14.74
C GLU A 165 -1.85 -1.95 14.04
N ARG A 166 -1.09 -1.81 12.96
CA ARG A 166 -1.07 -0.58 12.13
C ARG A 166 -2.41 -0.36 11.43
N GLU A 167 -2.98 -1.42 10.87
CA GLU A 167 -4.28 -1.39 10.21
C GLU A 167 -5.39 -0.96 11.19
N ILE A 168 -5.37 -1.53 12.40
CA ILE A 168 -6.30 -1.16 13.45
C ILE A 168 -6.06 0.28 13.93
N LEU A 169 -4.81 0.70 14.09
CA LEU A 169 -4.46 2.07 14.47
C LEU A 169 -5.01 3.10 13.46
N LYS A 170 -4.86 2.82 12.16
CA LYS A 170 -5.41 3.65 11.09
C LYS A 170 -6.94 3.79 11.22
N LEU A 171 -7.65 2.67 11.30
CA LEU A 171 -9.11 2.67 11.42
C LEU A 171 -9.61 3.37 12.70
N VAL A 172 -8.88 3.23 13.81
CA VAL A 172 -9.17 3.99 15.05
C VAL A 172 -9.01 5.48 14.83
N ALA A 173 -7.97 5.89 14.14
CA ALA A 173 -7.68 7.28 13.87
C ALA A 173 -8.69 7.92 12.90
N GLU A 174 -9.24 7.13 11.99
CA GLU A 174 -10.37 7.49 11.11
C GLU A 174 -11.72 7.55 11.85
N GLY A 175 -11.74 7.36 13.16
CA GLY A 175 -12.94 7.48 13.99
C GLY A 175 -13.83 6.22 14.05
N ASN A 176 -13.35 5.08 13.55
CA ASN A 176 -14.12 3.85 13.54
C ASN A 176 -14.29 3.26 14.95
N SER A 177 -15.51 2.79 15.27
CA SER A 177 -15.80 2.05 16.50
C SER A 177 -15.22 0.64 16.47
N ASN A 178 -15.08 -0.01 17.63
CA ASN A 178 -14.61 -1.40 17.68
C ASN A 178 -15.51 -2.35 16.87
N GLU A 179 -16.81 -2.08 16.82
CA GLU A 179 -17.76 -2.86 16.02
C GLU A 179 -17.53 -2.64 14.52
N SER A 180 -17.33 -1.38 14.08
CA SER A 180 -16.98 -1.03 12.70
C SER A 180 -15.70 -1.71 12.27
N ILE A 181 -14.64 -1.57 13.06
CA ILE A 181 -13.33 -2.18 12.81
C ILE A 181 -13.47 -3.71 12.74
N GLY A 182 -14.22 -4.29 13.68
CA GLY A 182 -14.48 -5.74 13.68
C GLY A 182 -15.14 -6.23 12.39
N LYS A 183 -16.12 -5.48 11.87
CA LYS A 183 -16.78 -5.79 10.58
C LYS A 183 -15.81 -5.65 9.40
N ILE A 184 -15.06 -4.55 9.34
CA ILE A 184 -14.09 -4.27 8.27
C ILE A 184 -13.02 -5.38 8.23
N LEU A 185 -12.47 -5.72 9.39
CA LEU A 185 -11.33 -6.62 9.51
C LEU A 185 -11.73 -8.10 9.75
N ARG A 186 -13.03 -8.40 9.76
CA ARG A 186 -13.60 -9.74 10.02
C ARG A 186 -13.09 -10.39 11.28
N ILE A 187 -13.00 -9.61 12.36
CA ILE A 187 -12.63 -10.08 13.71
C ILE A 187 -13.65 -9.62 14.73
N SER A 188 -13.65 -10.23 15.91
CA SER A 188 -14.59 -9.82 16.96
C SER A 188 -14.25 -8.41 17.50
N PRO A 189 -15.25 -7.62 17.94
CA PRO A 189 -15.01 -6.35 18.61
C PRO A 189 -14.12 -6.50 19.86
N ALA A 190 -14.19 -7.66 20.53
CA ALA A 190 -13.33 -7.99 21.65
C ALA A 190 -11.86 -8.14 21.21
N THR A 191 -11.62 -8.78 20.07
CA THR A 191 -10.27 -8.89 19.46
C THR A 191 -9.72 -7.50 19.09
N VAL A 192 -10.56 -6.62 18.54
CA VAL A 192 -10.17 -5.22 18.24
C VAL A 192 -9.74 -4.50 19.53
N LYS A 193 -10.51 -4.67 20.61
CA LYS A 193 -10.18 -4.08 21.92
C LYS A 193 -8.83 -4.56 22.45
N VAL A 194 -8.51 -5.84 22.28
CA VAL A 194 -7.20 -6.41 22.68
C VAL A 194 -6.07 -5.79 21.84
N HIS A 195 -6.24 -5.71 20.52
CA HIS A 195 -5.23 -5.07 19.67
C HIS A 195 -5.01 -3.59 20.03
N ARG A 196 -6.07 -2.82 20.29
CA ARG A 196 -5.95 -1.43 20.76
C ARG A 196 -5.17 -1.32 22.05
N ALA A 197 -5.43 -2.19 23.02
CA ALA A 197 -4.69 -2.23 24.28
C ALA A 197 -3.20 -2.54 24.05
N ASN A 198 -2.90 -3.49 23.16
CA ASN A 198 -1.53 -3.84 22.81
C ASN A 198 -0.81 -2.69 22.08
N ILE A 199 -1.50 -1.99 21.16
CA ILE A 199 -0.97 -0.80 20.49
C ILE A 199 -0.64 0.28 21.51
N MET A 200 -1.59 0.59 22.41
CA MET A 200 -1.37 1.61 23.46
C MET A 200 -0.18 1.24 24.35
N LYS A 201 -0.06 -0.03 24.74
CA LYS A 201 1.08 -0.52 25.53
C LYS A 201 2.40 -0.40 24.79
N LYS A 202 2.44 -0.75 23.50
CA LYS A 202 3.66 -0.70 22.67
C LYS A 202 4.13 0.72 22.40
N LEU A 203 3.18 1.67 22.31
CA LEU A 203 3.43 3.08 22.03
C LEU A 203 3.54 3.94 23.31
N ASP A 204 3.40 3.33 24.50
CA ASP A 204 3.34 3.99 25.80
C ASP A 204 2.28 5.11 25.86
N LEU A 205 1.10 4.83 25.30
CA LEU A 205 -0.03 5.75 25.25
C LEU A 205 -1.10 5.35 26.27
N HIS A 206 -1.72 6.35 26.91
CA HIS A 206 -2.65 6.08 28.02
C HIS A 206 -4.10 6.49 27.69
N LYS A 207 -4.32 7.26 26.62
CA LYS A 207 -5.64 7.74 26.20
C LYS A 207 -5.85 7.46 24.71
N VAL A 208 -7.11 7.22 24.33
CA VAL A 208 -7.47 7.00 22.91
C VAL A 208 -7.19 8.24 22.06
N ALA A 209 -7.34 9.44 22.64
CA ALA A 209 -6.98 10.67 21.96
C ALA A 209 -5.48 10.71 21.57
N ASP A 210 -4.62 10.16 22.41
CA ASP A 210 -3.18 10.10 22.14
C ASP A 210 -2.88 9.16 20.96
N LEU A 211 -3.69 8.09 20.78
CA LEU A 211 -3.62 7.19 19.63
C LEU A 211 -3.93 7.92 18.30
N VAL A 212 -4.98 8.75 18.30
CA VAL A 212 -5.35 9.56 17.13
C VAL A 212 -4.25 10.57 16.81
N MET A 213 -3.78 11.32 17.82
CA MET A 213 -2.68 12.28 17.66
C MET A 213 -1.38 11.59 17.18
N TYR A 214 -1.12 10.39 17.67
CA TYR A 214 0.01 9.59 17.21
C TYR A 214 -0.13 9.21 15.73
N ALA A 215 -1.32 8.74 15.32
CA ALA A 215 -1.57 8.36 13.94
C ALA A 215 -1.43 9.54 12.97
N ILE A 216 -1.88 10.75 13.37
CA ILE A 216 -1.69 11.99 12.61
C ILE A 216 -0.19 12.32 12.50
N ARG A 217 0.55 12.31 13.61
CA ARG A 217 2.01 12.56 13.61
C ARG A 217 2.81 11.51 12.83
N ALA A 218 2.32 10.28 12.81
CA ALA A 218 2.91 9.18 12.03
C ALA A 218 2.49 9.21 10.55
N GLY A 219 1.66 10.18 10.11
CA GLY A 219 1.20 10.31 8.74
C GLY A 219 0.26 9.19 8.28
N LEU A 220 -0.44 8.52 9.22
CA LEU A 220 -1.38 7.44 8.91
C LEU A 220 -2.74 7.96 8.45
N ILE A 221 -3.08 9.17 8.86
CA ILE A 221 -4.29 9.90 8.45
C ILE A 221 -3.95 11.39 8.32
N GLU A 222 -4.68 12.07 7.45
CA GLU A 222 -4.63 13.52 7.34
C GLU A 222 -5.45 14.17 8.47
N SER A 223 -5.01 15.34 8.93
CA SER A 223 -5.70 16.15 9.94
C SER A 223 -6.86 16.92 9.33
#